data_841e8cd1f8d5e156971c3b0bb7f65c87
#
_entry.id   841e8cd1f8d5e156971c3b0bb7f65c87
#
_cell.length_a   1.000
_cell.length_b   1.000
_cell.length_c   1.000
_cell.angle_alpha   90.00
_cell.angle_beta   90.00
_cell.angle_gamma   90.00
#
_symmetry.space_group_name_H-M   'P 1'
#
loop_
_entity.id
_entity.type
_entity.pdbx_description
1 polymer ?
#
loop_
_entity_poly.entity_id
_entity_poly.type
_entity_poly.pdbx_seq_one_letter_code
_entity_poly.pdbx_strand_id
1 'polypeptide(L)'
;MPQSAARGSAAWALVITGAASFMAALDNLVVTTALPSIREDLGGALEDLEWTVNAYTLTFAVLLMFGAALGDRFGRRRLFLTGLTIFTGASAAAALSPGIDALIAARAVQGVGAAIMMPLALTLLTAAVPAERRGAALGIFGAITGLAVASGPLVGGSLTEHFSWDWIFWLNVPIGLALLPLARLRLKESHGPGARLDVPGTVLISAGLFGIVYALVNANADGWTSATVLLGLFAGTALLVAFVFHGLRRPDAMLPMRLFASRAFTGINAASLLMFLGMFGSIFLLSQFLQGVLGYSPTEAGVRMLPWTAMPLLVSPIAGVVSDRIGGRPVVATGLALQAIGLGWFALVIEPGVAYSAQLPALIISGIGMGMYFAPAASLVMSSVRPAEQGIASGANNALREVGGALGVAILGAVFAAQGGYESGDAFVDGTVPALWIGSGAVALAALTALLIPGRRARGTAPAGEGAKEAKEYEPAAA
;
A
#
# COMPACT_ATOMS: atom_id res chain seq x y z
N MET A 1 -27.43 16.33 -22.77
CA MET A 1 -27.77 14.94 -22.39
C MET A 1 -28.58 14.98 -21.10
N PRO A 2 -29.62 14.18 -20.93
CA PRO A 2 -30.43 14.19 -19.72
C PRO A 2 -29.61 13.84 -18.50
N GLN A 3 -29.75 14.59 -17.43
CA GLN A 3 -29.03 14.44 -16.15
C GLN A 3 -29.10 13.02 -15.55
N SER A 4 -30.14 12.25 -15.88
CA SER A 4 -30.35 10.86 -15.46
C SER A 4 -29.33 9.88 -16.07
N ALA A 5 -28.96 10.05 -17.33
CA ALA A 5 -27.98 9.19 -18.01
C ALA A 5 -26.54 9.43 -17.51
N ALA A 6 -26.21 10.70 -17.16
CA ALA A 6 -24.93 11.05 -16.56
C ALA A 6 -24.78 10.51 -15.12
N ARG A 7 -25.88 10.54 -14.34
CA ARG A 7 -25.90 9.95 -12.99
C ARG A 7 -25.72 8.43 -13.02
N GLY A 8 -26.36 7.72 -13.97
CA GLY A 8 -26.21 6.28 -14.14
C GLY A 8 -24.77 5.88 -14.51
N SER A 9 -24.10 6.67 -15.38
CA SER A 9 -22.71 6.40 -15.78
C SER A 9 -21.72 6.57 -14.61
N ALA A 10 -21.89 7.60 -13.77
CA ALA A 10 -21.03 7.84 -12.61
C ALA A 10 -21.19 6.76 -11.51
N ALA A 11 -22.43 6.30 -11.27
CA ALA A 11 -22.70 5.24 -10.31
C ALA A 11 -22.03 3.90 -10.74
N TRP A 12 -22.18 3.53 -12.01
CA TRP A 12 -21.50 2.33 -12.53
C TRP A 12 -19.98 2.44 -12.48
N ALA A 13 -19.42 3.61 -12.78
CA ALA A 13 -17.99 3.81 -12.66
C ALA A 13 -17.52 3.59 -11.22
N LEU A 14 -18.23 4.15 -10.22
CA LEU A 14 -17.90 3.97 -8.81
C LEU A 14 -18.00 2.50 -8.38
N VAL A 15 -19.07 1.79 -8.76
CA VAL A 15 -19.25 0.37 -8.42
C VAL A 15 -18.15 -0.49 -9.02
N ILE A 16 -17.85 -0.32 -10.31
CA ILE A 16 -16.85 -1.14 -11.01
C ILE A 16 -15.45 -0.87 -10.47
N THR A 17 -15.06 0.41 -10.40
CA THR A 17 -13.71 0.78 -9.95
C THR A 17 -13.52 0.55 -8.45
N GLY A 18 -14.58 0.77 -7.66
CA GLY A 18 -14.58 0.50 -6.23
C GLY A 18 -14.48 -0.99 -5.92
N ALA A 19 -15.24 -1.84 -6.62
CA ALA A 19 -15.18 -3.29 -6.44
C ALA A 19 -13.81 -3.87 -6.87
N ALA A 20 -13.23 -3.38 -7.97
CA ALA A 20 -11.90 -3.78 -8.40
C ALA A 20 -10.82 -3.36 -7.38
N SER A 21 -10.93 -2.16 -6.82
CA SER A 21 -10.00 -1.68 -5.79
C SER A 21 -10.20 -2.40 -4.45
N PHE A 22 -11.44 -2.69 -4.08
CA PHE A 22 -11.74 -3.53 -2.92
C PHE A 22 -11.09 -4.89 -3.03
N MET A 23 -11.26 -5.56 -4.18
CA MET A 23 -10.69 -6.87 -4.47
C MET A 23 -9.16 -6.87 -4.33
N ALA A 24 -8.45 -5.90 -4.95
CA ALA A 24 -7.00 -5.83 -4.87
C ALA A 24 -6.48 -5.47 -3.47
N ALA A 25 -7.16 -4.57 -2.75
CA ALA A 25 -6.78 -4.19 -1.40
C ALA A 25 -7.07 -5.31 -0.38
N LEU A 26 -8.18 -6.03 -0.56
CA LEU A 26 -8.52 -7.19 0.26
C LEU A 26 -7.49 -8.31 0.07
N ASP A 27 -7.16 -8.63 -1.18
CA ASP A 27 -6.22 -9.69 -1.56
C ASP A 27 -4.84 -9.52 -0.90
N ASN A 28 -4.36 -8.29 -0.77
CA ASN A 28 -3.08 -8.01 -0.12
C ASN A 28 -3.05 -8.42 1.37
N LEU A 29 -4.18 -8.36 2.06
CA LEU A 29 -4.26 -8.62 3.50
C LEU A 29 -4.79 -10.02 3.87
N VAL A 30 -5.66 -10.60 3.05
CA VAL A 30 -6.19 -11.94 3.33
C VAL A 30 -5.08 -13.01 3.34
N VAL A 31 -4.05 -12.83 2.51
CA VAL A 31 -2.92 -13.75 2.42
C VAL A 31 -2.16 -13.84 3.74
N THR A 32 -1.94 -12.71 4.43
CA THR A 32 -1.19 -12.73 5.70
C THR A 32 -1.86 -13.58 6.77
N THR A 33 -3.18 -13.67 6.76
CA THR A 33 -3.95 -14.49 7.71
C THR A 33 -3.94 -15.97 7.33
N ALA A 34 -3.81 -16.28 6.03
CA ALA A 34 -3.76 -17.64 5.50
C ALA A 34 -2.35 -18.27 5.53
N LEU A 35 -1.29 -17.48 5.79
CA LEU A 35 0.09 -17.98 5.74
C LEU A 35 0.35 -19.24 6.57
N PRO A 36 -0.15 -19.38 7.82
CA PRO A 36 0.04 -20.63 8.57
C PRO A 36 -0.55 -21.83 7.86
N SER A 37 -1.77 -21.73 7.34
CA SER A 37 -2.44 -22.83 6.60
C SER A 37 -1.77 -23.11 5.26
N ILE A 38 -1.26 -22.10 4.55
CA ILE A 38 -0.45 -22.27 3.33
C ILE A 38 0.82 -23.06 3.65
N ARG A 39 1.48 -22.75 4.78
CA ARG A 39 2.67 -23.45 5.23
C ARG A 39 2.40 -24.92 5.59
N GLU A 40 1.27 -25.19 6.24
CA GLU A 40 0.85 -26.54 6.60
C GLU A 40 0.57 -27.41 5.37
N ASP A 41 -0.04 -26.85 4.34
CA ASP A 41 -0.49 -27.55 3.14
C ASP A 41 0.62 -27.66 2.07
N LEU A 42 1.29 -26.57 1.73
CA LEU A 42 2.31 -26.53 0.69
C LEU A 42 3.74 -26.69 1.21
N GLY A 43 3.95 -26.66 2.53
CA GLY A 43 5.26 -26.60 3.14
C GLY A 43 5.90 -25.23 2.98
N GLY A 44 7.22 -25.17 3.08
CA GLY A 44 8.01 -23.97 2.87
C GLY A 44 8.65 -23.42 4.14
N ALA A 45 9.76 -22.74 3.94
CA ALA A 45 10.49 -22.02 4.97
C ALA A 45 9.87 -20.62 5.21
N LEU A 46 10.43 -19.86 6.15
CA LEU A 46 10.00 -18.49 6.39
C LEU A 46 10.14 -17.60 5.14
N GLU A 47 11.25 -17.80 4.43
CA GLU A 47 11.56 -17.07 3.19
C GLU A 47 10.49 -17.25 2.13
N ASP A 48 9.91 -18.44 2.00
CA ASP A 48 8.83 -18.72 1.04
C ASP A 48 7.54 -18.01 1.43
N LEU A 49 7.23 -17.95 2.73
CA LEU A 49 6.08 -17.20 3.24
C LEU A 49 6.25 -15.71 3.02
N GLU A 50 7.46 -15.18 3.25
CA GLU A 50 7.77 -13.77 2.95
C GLU A 50 7.64 -13.49 1.46
N TRP A 51 8.11 -14.40 0.58
CA TRP A 51 7.97 -14.25 -0.86
C TRP A 51 6.52 -14.34 -1.34
N THR A 52 5.67 -15.12 -0.68
CA THR A 52 4.23 -15.17 -0.99
C THR A 52 3.56 -13.81 -0.84
N VAL A 53 4.01 -12.98 0.12
CA VAL A 53 3.55 -11.60 0.30
C VAL A 53 4.34 -10.63 -0.59
N ASN A 54 5.67 -10.72 -0.56
CA ASN A 54 6.55 -9.76 -1.21
C ASN A 54 6.48 -9.81 -2.74
N ALA A 55 6.27 -10.98 -3.35
CA ALA A 55 6.16 -11.09 -4.80
C ALA A 55 5.02 -10.23 -5.38
N TYR A 56 3.87 -10.21 -4.70
CA TYR A 56 2.76 -9.33 -5.07
C TYR A 56 3.07 -7.86 -4.78
N THR A 57 3.42 -7.56 -3.52
CA THR A 57 3.58 -6.19 -3.05
C THR A 57 4.70 -5.45 -3.79
N LEU A 58 5.83 -6.13 -4.02
CA LEU A 58 6.97 -5.57 -4.74
C LEU A 58 6.63 -5.30 -6.21
N THR A 59 6.06 -6.30 -6.90
CA THR A 59 5.67 -6.15 -8.30
C THR A 59 4.63 -5.03 -8.48
N PHE A 60 3.66 -4.98 -7.58
CA PHE A 60 2.65 -3.91 -7.54
C PHE A 60 3.31 -2.54 -7.34
N ALA A 61 4.18 -2.40 -6.34
CA ALA A 61 4.84 -1.14 -6.01
C ALA A 61 5.63 -0.54 -7.18
N VAL A 62 6.49 -1.37 -7.79
CA VAL A 62 7.44 -0.90 -8.82
C VAL A 62 6.77 -0.63 -10.17
N LEU A 63 5.69 -1.33 -10.49
CA LEU A 63 4.96 -1.18 -11.75
C LEU A 63 3.77 -0.21 -11.69
N LEU A 64 3.36 0.25 -10.50
CA LEU A 64 2.16 1.08 -10.32
C LEU A 64 2.18 2.36 -11.18
N MET A 65 3.28 3.10 -11.17
CA MET A 65 3.41 4.32 -11.97
C MET A 65 3.54 4.03 -13.46
N PHE A 66 4.21 2.93 -13.82
CA PHE A 66 4.33 2.46 -15.20
C PHE A 66 2.96 2.04 -15.75
N GLY A 67 2.16 1.33 -14.95
CA GLY A 67 0.78 0.95 -15.28
C GLY A 67 -0.12 2.16 -15.56
N ALA A 68 0.00 3.23 -14.75
CA ALA A 68 -0.69 4.48 -14.99
C ALA A 68 -0.32 5.11 -16.34
N ALA A 69 1.00 5.19 -16.64
CA ALA A 69 1.49 5.75 -17.90
C ALA A 69 1.09 4.91 -19.14
N LEU A 70 1.05 3.58 -19.01
CA LEU A 70 0.51 2.69 -20.03
C LEU A 70 -0.96 3.01 -20.33
N GLY A 71 -1.79 3.19 -19.28
CA GLY A 71 -3.20 3.52 -19.44
C GLY A 71 -3.42 4.87 -20.13
N ASP A 72 -2.64 5.87 -19.76
CA ASP A 72 -2.70 7.18 -20.38
C ASP A 72 -2.35 7.15 -21.88
N ARG A 73 -1.42 6.29 -22.27
CA ARG A 73 -0.96 6.16 -23.66
C ARG A 73 -1.85 5.27 -24.51
N PHE A 74 -2.26 4.10 -24.02
CA PHE A 74 -2.94 3.07 -24.81
C PHE A 74 -4.45 2.97 -24.55
N GLY A 75 -4.98 3.77 -23.64
CA GLY A 75 -6.39 3.81 -23.28
C GLY A 75 -6.63 3.22 -21.88
N ARG A 76 -7.21 4.06 -21.03
CA ARG A 76 -7.41 3.75 -19.60
C ARG A 76 -8.34 2.58 -19.37
N ARG A 77 -9.48 2.51 -20.09
CA ARG A 77 -10.42 1.38 -19.98
C ARG A 77 -9.79 0.09 -20.49
N ARG A 78 -9.10 0.12 -21.63
CA ARG A 78 -8.46 -1.06 -22.21
C ARG A 78 -7.43 -1.65 -21.26
N LEU A 79 -6.54 -0.81 -20.73
CA LEU A 79 -5.51 -1.26 -19.79
C LEU A 79 -6.12 -1.68 -18.45
N PHE A 80 -7.16 -1.01 -17.97
CA PHE A 80 -7.90 -1.46 -16.77
C PHE A 80 -8.46 -2.87 -16.96
N LEU A 81 -9.08 -3.18 -18.11
CA LEU A 81 -9.58 -4.52 -18.43
C LEU A 81 -8.42 -5.53 -18.52
N THR A 82 -7.30 -5.16 -19.11
CA THR A 82 -6.11 -6.02 -19.18
C THR A 82 -5.58 -6.32 -17.77
N GLY A 83 -5.41 -5.31 -16.92
CA GLY A 83 -4.98 -5.47 -15.53
C GLY A 83 -5.95 -6.35 -14.73
N LEU A 84 -7.25 -6.12 -14.88
CA LEU A 84 -8.29 -6.94 -14.24
C LEU A 84 -8.27 -8.40 -14.72
N THR A 85 -8.03 -8.64 -16.02
CA THR A 85 -7.90 -10.00 -16.58
C THR A 85 -6.66 -10.71 -16.03
N ILE A 86 -5.50 -10.01 -16.00
CA ILE A 86 -4.26 -10.56 -15.44
C ILE A 86 -4.46 -10.89 -13.95
N PHE A 87 -5.01 -9.95 -13.17
CA PHE A 87 -5.27 -10.15 -11.76
C PHE A 87 -6.17 -11.36 -11.50
N THR A 88 -7.29 -11.45 -12.22
CA THR A 88 -8.28 -12.53 -12.07
C THR A 88 -7.69 -13.89 -12.48
N GLY A 89 -6.97 -13.93 -13.60
CA GLY A 89 -6.32 -15.15 -14.09
C GLY A 89 -5.19 -15.61 -13.17
N ALA A 90 -4.39 -14.68 -12.68
CA ALA A 90 -3.33 -14.97 -11.70
C ALA A 90 -3.90 -15.43 -10.34
N SER A 91 -5.06 -14.87 -9.94
CA SER A 91 -5.77 -15.32 -8.74
C SER A 91 -6.23 -16.78 -8.87
N ALA A 92 -6.80 -17.16 -10.04
CA ALA A 92 -7.13 -18.55 -10.33
C ALA A 92 -5.88 -19.47 -10.34
N ALA A 93 -4.77 -18.98 -10.92
CA ALA A 93 -3.50 -19.73 -10.90
C ALA A 93 -2.94 -19.90 -9.48
N ALA A 94 -3.05 -18.87 -8.63
CA ALA A 94 -2.66 -18.94 -7.22
C ALA A 94 -3.51 -19.98 -6.45
N ALA A 95 -4.82 -19.98 -6.67
CA ALA A 95 -5.72 -20.96 -6.06
C ALA A 95 -5.47 -22.41 -6.50
N LEU A 96 -4.94 -22.60 -7.71
CA LEU A 96 -4.61 -23.93 -8.27
C LEU A 96 -3.12 -24.30 -8.12
N SER A 97 -2.37 -23.55 -7.32
CA SER A 97 -0.92 -23.76 -7.22
C SER A 97 -0.57 -25.13 -6.59
N PRO A 98 0.23 -25.96 -7.26
CA PRO A 98 0.61 -27.29 -6.76
C PRO A 98 1.73 -27.23 -5.72
N GLY A 99 2.29 -26.05 -5.43
CA GLY A 99 3.38 -25.85 -4.48
C GLY A 99 3.70 -24.38 -4.32
N ILE A 100 4.56 -24.07 -3.35
CA ILE A 100 4.84 -22.71 -2.90
C ILE A 100 5.48 -21.84 -4.01
N ASP A 101 6.37 -22.36 -4.82
CA ASP A 101 7.02 -21.65 -5.92
C ASP A 101 6.01 -21.19 -6.98
N ALA A 102 5.03 -22.06 -7.30
CA ALA A 102 3.96 -21.73 -8.25
C ALA A 102 3.06 -20.64 -7.68
N LEU A 103 2.78 -20.68 -6.37
CA LEU A 103 2.02 -19.66 -5.66
C LEU A 103 2.77 -18.32 -5.72
N ILE A 104 4.05 -18.29 -5.40
CA ILE A 104 4.90 -17.07 -5.46
C ILE A 104 4.90 -16.48 -6.87
N ALA A 105 5.07 -17.32 -7.90
CA ALA A 105 5.03 -16.87 -9.29
C ALA A 105 3.66 -16.29 -9.67
N ALA A 106 2.56 -16.93 -9.27
CA ALA A 106 1.20 -16.43 -9.50
C ALA A 106 0.98 -15.09 -8.77
N ARG A 107 1.50 -14.93 -7.55
CA ARG A 107 1.45 -13.67 -6.78
C ARG A 107 2.20 -12.54 -7.50
N ALA A 108 3.36 -12.81 -8.06
CA ALA A 108 4.09 -11.81 -8.85
C ALA A 108 3.27 -11.33 -10.06
N VAL A 109 2.64 -12.26 -10.81
CA VAL A 109 1.78 -11.93 -11.95
C VAL A 109 0.52 -11.18 -11.49
N GLN A 110 -0.05 -11.55 -10.35
CA GLN A 110 -1.20 -10.87 -9.76
C GLN A 110 -0.86 -9.41 -9.39
N GLY A 111 0.36 -9.17 -8.86
CA GLY A 111 0.90 -7.83 -8.62
C GLY A 111 1.01 -6.97 -9.88
N VAL A 112 1.39 -7.54 -11.02
CA VAL A 112 1.36 -6.86 -12.33
C VAL A 112 -0.07 -6.41 -12.68
N GLY A 113 -1.05 -7.29 -12.52
CA GLY A 113 -2.46 -6.98 -12.75
C GLY A 113 -2.96 -5.83 -11.88
N ALA A 114 -2.67 -5.87 -10.58
CA ALA A 114 -3.01 -4.81 -9.63
C ALA A 114 -2.34 -3.48 -9.97
N ALA A 115 -1.05 -3.48 -10.35
CA ALA A 115 -0.27 -2.30 -10.71
C ALA A 115 -0.84 -1.54 -11.92
N ILE A 116 -1.42 -2.27 -12.87
CA ILE A 116 -2.10 -1.68 -14.02
C ILE A 116 -3.51 -1.20 -13.62
N MET A 117 -4.26 -2.03 -12.90
CA MET A 117 -5.68 -1.80 -12.61
C MET A 117 -5.92 -0.65 -11.63
N MET A 118 -5.18 -0.59 -10.51
CA MET A 118 -5.45 0.32 -9.39
C MET A 118 -5.38 1.81 -9.75
N PRO A 119 -4.31 2.32 -10.39
CA PRO A 119 -4.25 3.73 -10.74
C PRO A 119 -5.29 4.11 -11.79
N LEU A 120 -5.63 3.17 -12.70
CA LEU A 120 -6.62 3.39 -13.73
C LEU A 120 -8.06 3.37 -13.18
N ALA A 121 -8.34 2.61 -12.13
CA ALA A 121 -9.61 2.66 -11.42
C ALA A 121 -9.93 4.07 -10.95
N LEU A 122 -8.98 4.73 -10.28
CA LEU A 122 -9.14 6.10 -9.79
C LEU A 122 -9.32 7.11 -10.93
N THR A 123 -8.54 7.00 -12.00
CA THR A 123 -8.63 7.92 -13.14
C THR A 123 -9.92 7.74 -13.94
N LEU A 124 -10.41 6.52 -14.12
CA LEU A 124 -11.69 6.22 -14.76
C LEU A 124 -12.86 6.74 -13.94
N LEU A 125 -12.81 6.59 -12.61
CA LEU A 125 -13.81 7.15 -11.70
C LEU A 125 -13.89 8.67 -11.81
N THR A 126 -12.74 9.34 -11.70
CA THR A 126 -12.68 10.81 -11.75
C THR A 126 -13.10 11.38 -13.11
N ALA A 127 -12.85 10.65 -14.21
CA ALA A 127 -13.30 11.01 -15.54
C ALA A 127 -14.81 10.84 -15.73
N ALA A 128 -15.44 9.90 -15.01
CA ALA A 128 -16.88 9.64 -15.12
C ALA A 128 -17.75 10.56 -14.25
N VAL A 129 -17.15 11.22 -13.24
CA VAL A 129 -17.88 12.05 -12.25
C VAL A 129 -17.69 13.54 -12.52
N PRO A 130 -18.79 14.35 -12.52
CA PRO A 130 -18.71 15.81 -12.60
C PRO A 130 -17.81 16.41 -11.53
N ALA A 131 -17.14 17.53 -11.84
CA ALA A 131 -16.13 18.14 -10.97
C ALA A 131 -16.66 18.41 -9.55
N GLU A 132 -17.92 18.87 -9.42
CA GLU A 132 -18.58 19.23 -8.15
C GLU A 132 -18.81 18.00 -7.23
N ARG A 133 -18.80 16.79 -7.79
CA ARG A 133 -19.06 15.53 -7.07
C ARG A 133 -17.83 14.64 -6.91
N ARG A 134 -16.69 15.03 -7.48
CA ARG A 134 -15.45 14.23 -7.41
C ARG A 134 -15.01 13.98 -5.97
N GLY A 135 -15.10 15.00 -5.11
CA GLY A 135 -14.75 14.85 -3.69
C GLY A 135 -15.56 13.75 -2.99
N ALA A 136 -16.90 13.74 -3.20
CA ALA A 136 -17.75 12.70 -2.63
C ALA A 136 -17.46 11.31 -3.22
N ALA A 137 -17.23 11.20 -4.53
CA ALA A 137 -16.92 9.94 -5.19
C ALA A 137 -15.56 9.37 -4.71
N LEU A 138 -14.56 10.23 -4.56
CA LEU A 138 -13.25 9.84 -4.01
C LEU A 138 -13.34 9.45 -2.53
N GLY A 139 -14.20 10.12 -1.76
CA GLY A 139 -14.48 9.75 -0.37
C GLY A 139 -15.09 8.36 -0.26
N ILE A 140 -16.09 8.04 -1.08
CA ILE A 140 -16.71 6.69 -1.11
C ILE A 140 -15.71 5.65 -1.61
N PHE A 141 -14.92 5.94 -2.63
CA PHE A 141 -13.86 5.06 -3.13
C PHE A 141 -12.82 4.75 -2.03
N GLY A 142 -12.39 5.77 -1.29
CA GLY A 142 -11.50 5.61 -0.15
C GLY A 142 -12.12 4.79 0.99
N ALA A 143 -13.41 4.97 1.26
CA ALA A 143 -14.14 4.17 2.26
C ALA A 143 -14.24 2.69 1.85
N ILE A 144 -14.48 2.40 0.56
CA ILE A 144 -14.50 1.03 0.02
C ILE A 144 -13.12 0.38 0.20
N THR A 145 -12.04 1.08 -0.14
CA THR A 145 -10.67 0.58 0.05
C THR A 145 -10.34 0.39 1.53
N GLY A 146 -10.75 1.31 2.38
CA GLY A 146 -10.60 1.18 3.84
C GLY A 146 -11.37 0.00 4.43
N LEU A 147 -12.58 -0.27 3.91
CA LEU A 147 -13.36 -1.45 4.29
C LEU A 147 -12.64 -2.76 3.89
N ALA A 148 -12.01 -2.79 2.72
CA ALA A 148 -11.22 -3.94 2.29
C ALA A 148 -10.07 -4.23 3.27
N VAL A 149 -9.33 -3.19 3.65
CA VAL A 149 -8.24 -3.30 4.63
C VAL A 149 -8.76 -3.79 5.99
N ALA A 150 -9.87 -3.23 6.46
CA ALA A 150 -10.46 -3.60 7.74
C ALA A 150 -10.98 -5.04 7.76
N SER A 151 -11.60 -5.49 6.66
CA SER A 151 -12.20 -6.84 6.56
C SER A 151 -11.19 -7.93 6.19
N GLY A 152 -9.98 -7.56 5.71
CA GLY A 152 -8.97 -8.51 5.23
C GLY A 152 -8.71 -9.68 6.17
N PRO A 153 -8.28 -9.43 7.41
CA PRO A 153 -8.01 -10.52 8.35
C PRO A 153 -9.23 -11.37 8.69
N LEU A 154 -10.41 -10.76 8.79
CA LEU A 154 -11.64 -11.50 9.08
C LEU A 154 -12.08 -12.39 7.90
N VAL A 155 -12.07 -11.83 6.69
CA VAL A 155 -12.43 -12.58 5.47
C VAL A 155 -11.41 -13.68 5.21
N GLY A 156 -10.11 -13.36 5.31
CA GLY A 156 -9.04 -14.33 5.15
C GLY A 156 -9.14 -15.48 6.15
N GLY A 157 -9.30 -15.16 7.43
CA GLY A 157 -9.48 -16.14 8.48
C GLY A 157 -10.71 -17.03 8.27
N SER A 158 -11.87 -16.43 7.98
CA SER A 158 -13.11 -17.18 7.78
C SER A 158 -13.07 -18.12 6.57
N LEU A 159 -12.49 -17.67 5.44
CA LEU A 159 -12.36 -18.50 4.26
C LEU A 159 -11.40 -19.68 4.50
N THR A 160 -10.26 -19.39 5.15
CA THR A 160 -9.25 -20.40 5.45
C THR A 160 -9.76 -21.46 6.43
N GLU A 161 -10.53 -21.07 7.44
CA GLU A 161 -11.05 -21.99 8.46
C GLU A 161 -12.21 -22.86 7.96
N HIS A 162 -13.18 -22.27 7.21
CA HIS A 162 -14.40 -22.97 6.84
C HIS A 162 -14.33 -23.69 5.48
N PHE A 163 -13.34 -23.32 4.66
CA PHE A 163 -13.10 -23.95 3.36
C PHE A 163 -11.66 -24.43 3.29
N SER A 164 -10.78 -23.65 2.67
CA SER A 164 -9.34 -23.89 2.56
C SER A 164 -8.64 -22.57 2.18
N TRP A 165 -7.32 -22.48 2.33
CA TRP A 165 -6.57 -21.25 2.04
C TRP A 165 -6.71 -20.76 0.59
N ASP A 166 -6.89 -21.64 -0.38
CA ASP A 166 -7.05 -21.30 -1.80
C ASP A 166 -8.30 -20.46 -2.09
N TRP A 167 -9.35 -20.55 -1.24
CA TRP A 167 -10.57 -19.75 -1.37
C TRP A 167 -10.33 -18.24 -1.21
N ILE A 168 -9.26 -17.81 -0.56
CA ILE A 168 -8.90 -16.40 -0.54
C ILE A 168 -8.60 -15.86 -1.94
N PHE A 169 -8.08 -16.71 -2.83
CA PHE A 169 -7.82 -16.40 -4.24
C PHE A 169 -9.06 -16.66 -5.10
N TRP A 170 -9.77 -17.76 -4.87
CA TRP A 170 -11.03 -18.06 -5.58
C TRP A 170 -12.07 -16.96 -5.41
N LEU A 171 -12.12 -16.25 -4.31
CA LEU A 171 -13.00 -15.11 -4.08
C LEU A 171 -12.89 -14.05 -5.17
N ASN A 172 -11.67 -13.79 -5.67
CA ASN A 172 -11.41 -12.79 -6.69
C ASN A 172 -11.93 -13.18 -8.08
N VAL A 173 -12.02 -14.48 -8.36
CA VAL A 173 -12.35 -14.99 -9.70
C VAL A 173 -13.77 -14.62 -10.13
N PRO A 174 -14.84 -14.95 -9.37
CA PRO A 174 -16.20 -14.57 -9.75
C PRO A 174 -16.39 -13.05 -9.80
N ILE A 175 -15.75 -12.30 -8.89
CA ILE A 175 -15.81 -10.84 -8.89
C ILE A 175 -15.17 -10.29 -10.17
N GLY A 176 -13.95 -10.73 -10.51
CA GLY A 176 -13.25 -10.30 -11.72
C GLY A 176 -14.00 -10.64 -12.99
N LEU A 177 -14.52 -11.88 -13.10
CA LEU A 177 -15.33 -12.32 -14.25
C LEU A 177 -16.60 -11.50 -14.42
N ALA A 178 -17.26 -11.09 -13.32
CA ALA A 178 -18.42 -10.20 -13.38
C ALA A 178 -18.05 -8.76 -13.76
N LEU A 179 -16.93 -8.26 -13.25
CA LEU A 179 -16.48 -6.89 -13.53
C LEU A 179 -15.99 -6.68 -14.97
N LEU A 180 -15.43 -7.70 -15.62
CA LEU A 180 -14.91 -7.60 -17.00
C LEU A 180 -15.99 -7.16 -18.02
N PRO A 181 -17.14 -7.85 -18.17
CA PRO A 181 -18.19 -7.40 -19.08
C PRO A 181 -18.80 -6.05 -18.63
N LEU A 182 -18.99 -5.85 -17.33
CA LEU A 182 -19.52 -4.58 -16.81
C LEU A 182 -18.61 -3.39 -17.14
N ALA A 183 -17.30 -3.53 -16.95
CA ALA A 183 -16.33 -2.50 -17.28
C ALA A 183 -16.31 -2.21 -18.79
N ARG A 184 -16.35 -3.26 -19.61
CA ARG A 184 -16.39 -3.10 -21.08
C ARG A 184 -17.64 -2.36 -21.56
N LEU A 185 -18.79 -2.61 -20.95
CA LEU A 185 -20.07 -2.04 -21.36
C LEU A 185 -20.36 -0.65 -20.75
N ARG A 186 -19.90 -0.40 -19.53
CA ARG A 186 -20.30 0.79 -18.74
C ARG A 186 -19.23 1.86 -18.63
N LEU A 187 -17.95 1.51 -18.68
CA LEU A 187 -16.86 2.49 -18.64
C LEU A 187 -16.61 3.05 -20.03
N LYS A 188 -16.39 4.36 -20.09
CA LYS A 188 -16.00 5.05 -21.33
C LYS A 188 -14.48 5.01 -21.48
N GLU A 189 -14.02 4.86 -22.74
CA GLU A 189 -12.59 4.97 -23.02
C GLU A 189 -12.14 6.42 -22.83
N SER A 190 -10.95 6.57 -22.27
CA SER A 190 -10.27 7.86 -22.11
C SER A 190 -8.76 7.67 -22.19
N HIS A 191 -8.06 8.72 -22.61
CA HIS A 191 -6.62 8.78 -22.70
C HIS A 191 -6.10 9.93 -21.85
N GLY A 192 -4.90 9.81 -21.36
CA GLY A 192 -4.19 10.90 -20.68
C GLY A 192 -3.40 11.78 -21.65
N PRO A 193 -2.81 12.88 -21.16
CA PRO A 193 -1.81 13.62 -21.93
C PRO A 193 -0.66 12.66 -22.22
N GLY A 194 -0.40 12.33 -23.49
CA GLY A 194 0.49 11.28 -23.97
C GLY A 194 1.81 11.15 -23.21
N ALA A 195 1.79 10.41 -22.11
CA ALA A 195 2.95 10.22 -21.24
C ALA A 195 4.01 9.38 -21.94
N ARG A 196 5.26 9.80 -21.89
CA ARG A 196 6.39 8.96 -22.30
C ARG A 196 6.61 7.88 -21.25
N LEU A 197 6.81 6.64 -21.71
CA LEU A 197 7.11 5.52 -20.82
C LEU A 197 8.58 5.60 -20.40
N ASP A 198 8.80 5.69 -19.10
CA ASP A 198 10.16 5.66 -18.52
C ASP A 198 10.57 4.21 -18.24
N VAL A 199 10.84 3.46 -19.32
CA VAL A 199 11.29 2.07 -19.22
C VAL A 199 12.61 1.95 -18.44
N PRO A 200 13.65 2.80 -18.68
CA PRO A 200 14.87 2.73 -17.90
C PRO A 200 14.65 2.97 -16.41
N GLY A 201 13.86 3.98 -16.05
CA GLY A 201 13.53 4.24 -14.64
C GLY A 201 12.79 3.08 -13.99
N THR A 202 11.83 2.48 -14.71
CA THR A 202 11.10 1.29 -14.23
C THR A 202 12.05 0.11 -14.00
N VAL A 203 12.96 -0.17 -14.93
CA VAL A 203 13.93 -1.28 -14.77
C VAL A 203 14.87 -1.02 -13.59
N LEU A 204 15.38 0.21 -13.44
CA LEU A 204 16.30 0.56 -12.35
C LEU A 204 15.65 0.39 -10.97
N ILE A 205 14.43 0.91 -10.79
CA ILE A 205 13.74 0.78 -9.49
C ILE A 205 13.32 -0.66 -9.22
N SER A 206 12.82 -1.39 -10.23
CA SER A 206 12.38 -2.78 -10.09
C SER A 206 13.55 -3.69 -9.72
N ALA A 207 14.65 -3.65 -10.48
CA ALA A 207 15.82 -4.46 -10.22
C ALA A 207 16.51 -4.07 -8.90
N GLY A 208 16.55 -2.76 -8.58
CA GLY A 208 17.11 -2.27 -7.34
C GLY A 208 16.35 -2.75 -6.10
N LEU A 209 15.04 -2.62 -6.09
CA LEU A 209 14.20 -3.09 -4.98
C LEU A 209 14.18 -4.62 -4.88
N PHE A 210 14.07 -5.32 -6.03
CA PHE A 210 14.15 -6.77 -6.04
C PHE A 210 15.46 -7.27 -5.43
N GLY A 211 16.60 -6.69 -5.83
CA GLY A 211 17.91 -7.07 -5.28
C GLY A 211 18.00 -6.89 -3.76
N ILE A 212 17.50 -5.77 -3.23
CA ILE A 212 17.52 -5.50 -1.79
C ILE A 212 16.58 -6.46 -1.05
N VAL A 213 15.33 -6.63 -1.53
CA VAL A 213 14.35 -7.51 -0.88
C VAL A 213 14.84 -8.96 -0.91
N TYR A 214 15.35 -9.41 -2.07
CA TYR A 214 15.94 -10.75 -2.20
C TYR A 214 17.06 -10.99 -1.19
N ALA A 215 17.98 -10.03 -1.07
CA ALA A 215 19.08 -10.13 -0.14
C ALA A 215 18.61 -10.21 1.33
N LEU A 216 17.63 -9.37 1.71
CA LEU A 216 17.10 -9.35 3.08
C LEU A 216 16.36 -10.64 3.43
N VAL A 217 15.51 -11.13 2.53
CA VAL A 217 14.73 -12.36 2.75
C VAL A 217 15.66 -13.57 2.91
N ASN A 218 16.70 -13.69 2.08
CA ASN A 218 17.60 -14.85 2.09
C ASN A 218 18.82 -14.67 3.01
N ALA A 219 18.96 -13.52 3.69
CA ALA A 219 20.18 -13.22 4.46
C ALA A 219 20.50 -14.21 5.57
N ASN A 220 19.47 -14.77 6.22
CA ASN A 220 19.68 -15.73 7.32
C ASN A 220 19.91 -17.16 6.81
N ALA A 221 19.28 -17.55 5.70
CA ALA A 221 19.50 -18.88 5.10
C ALA A 221 20.86 -18.97 4.40
N ASP A 222 21.21 -17.99 3.56
CA ASP A 222 22.45 -17.97 2.77
C ASP A 222 23.67 -17.45 3.56
N GLY A 223 23.43 -16.75 4.67
CA GLY A 223 24.42 -16.01 5.45
C GLY A 223 24.62 -14.56 4.99
N TRP A 224 24.65 -13.63 5.95
CA TRP A 224 24.79 -12.18 5.72
C TRP A 224 26.05 -11.77 4.95
N THR A 225 27.09 -12.60 4.96
CA THR A 225 28.37 -12.38 4.25
C THR A 225 28.46 -13.14 2.93
N SER A 226 27.43 -13.86 2.53
CA SER A 226 27.42 -14.58 1.25
C SER A 226 27.50 -13.61 0.07
N ALA A 227 28.11 -14.08 -1.03
CA ALA A 227 28.24 -13.28 -2.25
C ALA A 227 26.88 -12.87 -2.80
N THR A 228 25.89 -13.74 -2.72
CA THR A 228 24.50 -13.49 -3.18
C THR A 228 23.86 -12.35 -2.43
N VAL A 229 23.93 -12.37 -1.09
CA VAL A 229 23.35 -11.33 -0.23
C VAL A 229 24.07 -9.99 -0.42
N LEU A 230 25.42 -10.00 -0.40
CA LEU A 230 26.19 -8.79 -0.61
C LEU A 230 25.97 -8.18 -1.99
N LEU A 231 25.93 -8.99 -3.05
CA LEU A 231 25.61 -8.50 -4.40
C LEU A 231 24.20 -7.93 -4.46
N GLY A 232 23.19 -8.56 -3.85
CA GLY A 232 21.83 -8.06 -3.79
C GLY A 232 21.75 -6.69 -3.11
N LEU A 233 22.41 -6.51 -1.96
CA LEU A 233 22.44 -5.24 -1.22
C LEU A 233 23.19 -4.15 -1.99
N PHE A 234 24.42 -4.43 -2.45
CA PHE A 234 25.25 -3.43 -3.12
C PHE A 234 24.73 -3.08 -4.51
N ALA A 235 24.44 -4.08 -5.35
CA ALA A 235 23.91 -3.84 -6.69
C ALA A 235 22.51 -3.21 -6.62
N GLY A 236 21.64 -3.70 -5.72
CA GLY A 236 20.32 -3.15 -5.49
C GLY A 236 20.38 -1.67 -5.08
N THR A 237 21.24 -1.34 -4.11
CA THR A 237 21.46 0.06 -3.70
C THR A 237 22.02 0.91 -4.84
N ALA A 238 23.01 0.40 -5.58
CA ALA A 238 23.58 1.12 -6.74
C ALA A 238 22.53 1.40 -7.81
N LEU A 239 21.63 0.45 -8.10
CA LEU A 239 20.51 0.64 -9.05
C LEU A 239 19.49 1.67 -8.55
N LEU A 240 19.17 1.70 -7.24
CA LEU A 240 18.31 2.75 -6.68
C LEU A 240 18.97 4.14 -6.75
N VAL A 241 20.26 4.22 -6.48
CA VAL A 241 21.04 5.47 -6.66
C VAL A 241 21.01 5.89 -8.14
N ALA A 242 21.22 4.96 -9.07
CA ALA A 242 21.13 5.23 -10.50
C ALA A 242 19.71 5.68 -10.92
N PHE A 243 18.65 5.11 -10.33
CA PHE A 243 17.27 5.56 -10.51
C PHE A 243 17.09 7.02 -10.08
N VAL A 244 17.61 7.40 -8.91
CA VAL A 244 17.56 8.80 -8.44
C VAL A 244 18.30 9.73 -9.41
N PHE A 245 19.51 9.37 -9.84
CA PHE A 245 20.27 10.16 -10.82
C PHE A 245 19.56 10.25 -12.18
N HIS A 246 18.92 9.16 -12.62
CA HIS A 246 18.10 9.16 -13.84
C HIS A 246 16.94 10.16 -13.71
N GLY A 247 16.20 10.12 -12.59
CA GLY A 247 15.08 11.03 -12.33
C GLY A 247 15.49 12.50 -12.16
N LEU A 248 16.72 12.78 -11.68
CA LEU A 248 17.28 14.14 -11.60
C LEU A 248 17.64 14.71 -12.98
N ARG A 249 18.07 13.86 -13.92
CA ARG A 249 18.52 14.28 -15.26
C ARG A 249 17.43 14.32 -16.31
N ARG A 250 16.29 13.66 -16.06
CA ARG A 250 15.19 13.57 -17.04
C ARG A 250 13.93 14.28 -16.54
N PRO A 251 13.49 15.34 -17.26
CA PRO A 251 12.21 16.01 -16.92
C PRO A 251 10.98 15.11 -17.11
N ASP A 252 11.07 14.13 -18.03
CA ASP A 252 10.02 13.16 -18.36
C ASP A 252 10.13 11.87 -17.53
N ALA A 253 10.93 11.85 -16.44
CA ALA A 253 11.06 10.69 -15.59
C ALA A 253 9.70 10.32 -14.96
N MET A 254 9.46 9.01 -14.78
CA MET A 254 8.28 8.44 -14.12
C MET A 254 8.05 9.09 -12.76
N LEU A 255 9.11 9.31 -11.99
CA LEU A 255 9.09 10.02 -10.72
C LEU A 255 10.03 11.25 -10.81
N PRO A 256 9.46 12.44 -11.02
CA PRO A 256 10.26 13.67 -11.08
C PRO A 256 10.87 14.00 -9.71
N MET A 257 12.19 13.85 -9.56
CA MET A 257 12.91 14.07 -8.29
C MET A 257 12.76 15.49 -7.76
N ARG A 258 12.41 16.48 -8.61
CA ARG A 258 12.08 17.86 -8.20
C ARG A 258 10.94 17.94 -7.17
N LEU A 259 10.02 16.98 -7.14
CA LEU A 259 8.96 16.93 -6.15
C LEU A 259 9.51 16.75 -4.74
N PHE A 260 10.60 16.01 -4.60
CA PHE A 260 11.29 15.81 -3.32
C PHE A 260 12.10 17.02 -2.84
N ALA A 261 12.23 18.08 -3.63
CA ALA A 261 12.76 19.36 -3.14
C ALA A 261 11.77 20.04 -2.16
N SER A 262 10.48 19.68 -2.22
CA SER A 262 9.48 20.15 -1.24
C SER A 262 9.60 19.38 0.07
N ARG A 263 9.91 20.07 1.17
CA ARG A 263 9.93 19.47 2.53
C ARG A 263 8.60 18.81 2.90
N ALA A 264 7.49 19.38 2.44
CA ALA A 264 6.17 18.80 2.68
C ALA A 264 6.01 17.45 1.96
N PHE A 265 6.39 17.39 0.68
CA PHE A 265 6.31 16.16 -0.11
C PHE A 265 7.24 15.08 0.41
N THR A 266 8.50 15.44 0.69
CA THR A 266 9.50 14.49 1.22
C THR A 266 9.10 13.98 2.60
N GLY A 267 8.67 14.87 3.50
CA GLY A 267 8.29 14.48 4.86
C GLY A 267 7.10 13.51 4.89
N ILE A 268 6.04 13.78 4.11
CA ILE A 268 4.88 12.89 4.10
C ILE A 268 5.17 11.56 3.40
N ASN A 269 6.00 11.56 2.34
CA ASN A 269 6.35 10.31 1.65
C ASN A 269 7.31 9.44 2.47
N ALA A 270 8.29 10.03 3.16
CA ALA A 270 9.15 9.31 4.11
C ALA A 270 8.32 8.74 5.28
N ALA A 271 7.39 9.54 5.83
CA ALA A 271 6.46 9.06 6.85
C ALA A 271 5.61 7.89 6.35
N SER A 272 5.12 7.94 5.09
CA SER A 272 4.35 6.87 4.48
C SER A 272 5.15 5.57 4.36
N LEU A 273 6.35 5.64 3.81
CA LEU A 273 7.23 4.47 3.65
C LEU A 273 7.52 3.81 5.00
N LEU A 274 7.94 4.58 5.99
CA LEU A 274 8.31 4.08 7.31
C LEU A 274 7.11 3.53 8.09
N MET A 275 5.95 4.19 7.98
CA MET A 275 4.70 3.72 8.60
C MET A 275 4.29 2.36 8.03
N PHE A 276 4.31 2.21 6.72
CA PHE A 276 3.95 0.96 6.06
C PHE A 276 4.97 -0.14 6.32
N LEU A 277 6.27 0.19 6.43
CA LEU A 277 7.31 -0.74 6.84
C LEU A 277 7.00 -1.32 8.23
N GLY A 278 6.79 -0.49 9.23
CA GLY A 278 6.49 -0.97 10.58
C GLY A 278 5.15 -1.72 10.65
N MET A 279 4.13 -1.24 9.93
CA MET A 279 2.79 -1.82 9.97
C MET A 279 2.74 -3.21 9.33
N PHE A 280 3.15 -3.35 8.05
CA PHE A 280 3.02 -4.61 7.32
C PHE A 280 3.90 -5.71 7.88
N GLY A 281 5.15 -5.38 8.27
CA GLY A 281 6.03 -6.34 8.92
C GLY A 281 5.46 -6.82 10.26
N SER A 282 4.86 -5.92 11.05
CA SER A 282 4.23 -6.30 12.32
C SER A 282 2.95 -7.13 12.11
N ILE A 283 2.11 -6.79 11.12
CA ILE A 283 0.91 -7.58 10.78
C ILE A 283 1.30 -8.99 10.32
N PHE A 284 2.36 -9.12 9.53
CA PHE A 284 2.89 -10.40 9.06
C PHE A 284 3.26 -11.32 10.23
N LEU A 285 4.02 -10.83 11.21
CA LEU A 285 4.42 -11.62 12.39
C LEU A 285 3.25 -11.83 13.35
N LEU A 286 2.42 -10.80 13.59
CA LEU A 286 1.30 -10.90 14.52
C LEU A 286 0.27 -11.95 14.07
N SER A 287 -0.03 -12.04 12.78
CA SER A 287 -0.95 -13.06 12.26
C SER A 287 -0.46 -14.48 12.56
N GLN A 288 0.85 -14.71 12.43
CA GLN A 288 1.47 -16.01 12.72
C GLN A 288 1.56 -16.28 14.22
N PHE A 289 1.83 -15.26 15.04
CA PHE A 289 1.81 -15.37 16.49
C PHE A 289 0.45 -15.81 17.04
N LEU A 290 -0.62 -15.15 16.59
CA LEU A 290 -1.99 -15.45 17.04
C LEU A 290 -2.39 -16.89 16.71
N GLN A 291 -2.01 -17.41 15.55
CA GLN A 291 -2.37 -18.75 15.12
C GLN A 291 -1.37 -19.80 15.61
N GLY A 292 -0.07 -19.61 15.37
CA GLY A 292 0.96 -20.60 15.63
C GLY A 292 1.36 -20.73 17.10
N VAL A 293 1.35 -19.63 17.86
CA VAL A 293 1.77 -19.62 19.29
C VAL A 293 0.56 -19.66 20.22
N LEU A 294 -0.44 -18.82 19.97
CA LEU A 294 -1.64 -18.77 20.85
C LEU A 294 -2.72 -19.79 20.45
N GLY A 295 -2.56 -20.49 19.32
CA GLY A 295 -3.45 -21.55 18.89
C GLY A 295 -4.86 -21.08 18.51
N TYR A 296 -5.02 -19.78 18.18
CA TYR A 296 -6.32 -19.29 17.71
C TYR A 296 -6.62 -19.81 16.31
N SER A 297 -7.90 -20.09 16.05
CA SER A 297 -8.31 -20.39 14.68
C SER A 297 -8.06 -19.19 13.75
N PRO A 298 -7.94 -19.39 12.43
CA PRO A 298 -7.79 -18.31 11.49
C PRO A 298 -8.87 -17.22 11.62
N THR A 299 -10.13 -17.59 11.82
CA THR A 299 -11.24 -16.63 12.06
C THR A 299 -11.05 -15.88 13.36
N GLU A 300 -10.71 -16.57 14.45
CA GLU A 300 -10.44 -15.93 15.74
C GLU A 300 -9.28 -14.95 15.67
N ALA A 301 -8.19 -15.30 15.00
CA ALA A 301 -7.06 -14.40 14.76
C ALA A 301 -7.51 -13.16 13.98
N GLY A 302 -8.30 -13.35 12.91
CA GLY A 302 -8.87 -12.25 12.13
C GLY A 302 -9.73 -11.31 12.95
N VAL A 303 -10.66 -11.85 13.77
CA VAL A 303 -11.51 -11.05 14.69
C VAL A 303 -10.66 -10.29 15.69
N ARG A 304 -9.64 -10.93 16.27
CA ARG A 304 -8.76 -10.31 17.27
C ARG A 304 -7.87 -9.20 16.69
N MET A 305 -7.65 -9.18 15.39
CA MET A 305 -6.94 -8.10 14.69
C MET A 305 -7.84 -6.89 14.35
N LEU A 306 -9.18 -7.02 14.37
CA LEU A 306 -10.10 -5.93 14.04
C LEU A 306 -9.89 -4.64 14.85
N PRO A 307 -9.55 -4.66 16.16
CA PRO A 307 -9.27 -3.44 16.91
C PRO A 307 -8.11 -2.60 16.32
N TRP A 308 -7.20 -3.22 15.57
CA TRP A 308 -6.18 -2.51 14.80
C TRP A 308 -6.67 -2.13 13.40
N THR A 309 -7.14 -3.11 12.62
CA THR A 309 -7.39 -2.95 11.18
C THR A 309 -8.69 -2.22 10.85
N ALA A 310 -9.73 -2.31 11.71
CA ALA A 310 -11.02 -1.66 11.49
C ALA A 310 -11.12 -0.25 12.11
N MET A 311 -10.28 0.09 13.08
CA MET A 311 -10.30 1.40 13.74
C MET A 311 -10.15 2.58 12.74
N PRO A 312 -9.37 2.50 11.66
CA PRO A 312 -9.32 3.55 10.65
C PRO A 312 -10.67 3.92 10.04
N LEU A 313 -11.63 3.00 9.94
CA LEU A 313 -12.97 3.32 9.44
C LEU A 313 -13.70 4.36 10.32
N LEU A 314 -13.46 4.31 11.62
CA LEU A 314 -14.07 5.22 12.59
C LEU A 314 -13.25 6.49 12.78
N VAL A 315 -11.93 6.35 12.83
CA VAL A 315 -11.01 7.45 13.21
C VAL A 315 -10.66 8.34 12.02
N SER A 316 -10.50 7.79 10.80
CA SER A 316 -10.05 8.59 9.64
C SER A 316 -10.99 9.74 9.27
N PRO A 317 -12.33 9.58 9.29
CA PRO A 317 -13.22 10.70 9.01
C PRO A 317 -13.08 11.84 10.05
N ILE A 318 -12.96 11.47 11.34
CA ILE A 318 -12.77 12.42 12.42
C ILE A 318 -11.42 13.12 12.28
N ALA A 319 -10.36 12.36 12.02
CA ALA A 319 -9.01 12.88 11.80
C ALA A 319 -8.94 13.83 10.60
N GLY A 320 -9.70 13.56 9.55
CA GLY A 320 -9.84 14.45 8.39
C GLY A 320 -10.42 15.81 8.80
N VAL A 321 -11.55 15.82 9.51
CA VAL A 321 -12.18 17.06 10.00
C VAL A 321 -11.28 17.82 10.97
N VAL A 322 -10.60 17.12 11.88
CA VAL A 322 -9.63 17.73 12.81
C VAL A 322 -8.46 18.35 12.02
N SER A 323 -7.95 17.63 11.02
CA SER A 323 -6.88 18.09 10.13
C SER A 323 -7.24 19.38 9.39
N ASP A 324 -8.49 19.53 8.96
CA ASP A 324 -8.97 20.75 8.30
C ASP A 324 -8.93 21.96 9.25
N ARG A 325 -9.12 21.75 10.54
CA ARG A 325 -9.12 22.80 11.56
C ARG A 325 -7.73 23.19 12.04
N ILE A 326 -6.93 22.21 12.44
CA ILE A 326 -5.61 22.44 13.09
C ILE A 326 -4.41 22.21 12.16
N GLY A 327 -4.67 21.70 10.93
CA GLY A 327 -3.64 21.32 9.97
C GLY A 327 -3.28 19.83 10.03
N GLY A 328 -2.85 19.26 8.90
CA GLY A 328 -2.56 17.82 8.78
C GLY A 328 -1.31 17.37 9.56
N ARG A 329 -0.29 18.25 9.67
CA ARG A 329 0.98 17.92 10.33
C ARG A 329 0.82 17.39 11.76
N PRO A 330 0.17 18.09 12.70
CA PRO A 330 0.05 17.60 14.08
C PRO A 330 -0.78 16.32 14.15
N VAL A 331 -1.83 16.18 13.32
CA VAL A 331 -2.68 14.98 13.31
C VAL A 331 -1.90 13.75 12.86
N VAL A 332 -1.16 13.86 11.74
CA VAL A 332 -0.31 12.77 11.22
C VAL A 332 0.79 12.41 12.23
N ALA A 333 1.50 13.40 12.76
CA ALA A 333 2.58 13.15 13.71
C ALA A 333 2.08 12.46 14.98
N THR A 334 0.95 12.92 15.55
CA THR A 334 0.32 12.29 16.72
C THR A 334 -0.17 10.88 16.40
N GLY A 335 -0.81 10.68 15.24
CA GLY A 335 -1.26 9.36 14.82
C GLY A 335 -0.11 8.36 14.71
N LEU A 336 0.98 8.75 14.06
CA LEU A 336 2.17 7.90 13.94
C LEU A 336 2.85 7.65 15.30
N ALA A 337 2.89 8.65 16.19
CA ALA A 337 3.40 8.44 17.54
C ALA A 337 2.54 7.44 18.33
N LEU A 338 1.21 7.54 18.25
CA LEU A 338 0.30 6.57 18.88
C LEU A 338 0.51 5.17 18.31
N GLN A 339 0.66 5.03 17.00
CA GLN A 339 0.91 3.72 16.37
C GLN A 339 2.25 3.14 16.82
N ALA A 340 3.31 3.95 16.91
CA ALA A 340 4.61 3.51 17.44
C ALA A 340 4.49 3.05 18.89
N ILE A 341 3.78 3.80 19.74
CA ILE A 341 3.50 3.43 21.15
C ILE A 341 2.73 2.12 21.20
N GLY A 342 1.71 1.92 20.36
CA GLY A 342 0.94 0.69 20.32
C GLY A 342 1.79 -0.52 19.93
N LEU A 343 2.65 -0.40 18.90
CA LEU A 343 3.57 -1.46 18.51
C LEU A 343 4.62 -1.77 19.60
N GLY A 344 5.19 -0.73 20.22
CA GLY A 344 6.11 -0.89 21.35
C GLY A 344 5.44 -1.53 22.57
N TRP A 345 4.18 -1.15 22.87
CA TRP A 345 3.41 -1.80 23.93
C TRP A 345 3.19 -3.28 23.61
N PHE A 346 2.85 -3.60 22.34
CA PHE A 346 2.70 -4.99 21.93
C PHE A 346 4.00 -5.78 22.12
N ALA A 347 5.15 -5.21 21.78
CA ALA A 347 6.46 -5.82 22.04
C ALA A 347 6.77 -6.06 23.53
N LEU A 348 6.17 -5.27 24.45
CA LEU A 348 6.36 -5.43 25.88
C LEU A 348 5.47 -6.52 26.50
N VAL A 349 4.31 -6.79 25.90
CA VAL A 349 3.32 -7.70 26.50
C VAL A 349 3.27 -9.07 25.81
N ILE A 350 3.92 -9.21 24.64
CA ILE A 350 3.91 -10.46 23.89
C ILE A 350 4.69 -11.54 24.64
N GLU A 351 4.01 -12.64 24.94
CA GLU A 351 4.58 -13.85 25.56
C GLU A 351 3.74 -15.07 25.16
N PRO A 352 4.28 -16.30 25.23
CA PRO A 352 3.48 -17.49 25.00
C PRO A 352 2.34 -17.57 26.02
N GLY A 353 1.08 -17.64 25.53
CA GLY A 353 -0.10 -17.69 26.38
C GLY A 353 -0.59 -16.33 26.90
N VAL A 354 -0.08 -15.21 26.42
CA VAL A 354 -0.54 -13.87 26.79
C VAL A 354 -2.06 -13.72 26.60
N ALA A 355 -2.75 -13.21 27.61
CA ALA A 355 -4.17 -12.96 27.53
C ALA A 355 -4.50 -11.88 26.48
N TYR A 356 -5.59 -12.08 25.72
CA TYR A 356 -6.02 -11.10 24.72
C TYR A 356 -6.30 -9.72 25.33
N SER A 357 -6.78 -9.64 26.56
CA SER A 357 -7.01 -8.39 27.28
C SER A 357 -5.74 -7.54 27.47
N ALA A 358 -4.55 -8.17 27.55
CA ALA A 358 -3.27 -7.47 27.63
C ALA A 358 -2.83 -6.93 26.26
N GLN A 359 -3.20 -7.61 25.16
CA GLN A 359 -2.90 -7.20 23.79
C GLN A 359 -3.83 -6.08 23.29
N LEU A 360 -5.10 -6.09 23.74
CA LEU A 360 -6.16 -5.23 23.23
C LEU A 360 -5.84 -3.73 23.28
N PRO A 361 -5.26 -3.15 24.35
CA PRO A 361 -4.89 -1.74 24.37
C PRO A 361 -3.87 -1.38 23.29
N ALA A 362 -2.87 -2.25 23.04
CA ALA A 362 -1.86 -2.06 22.02
C ALA A 362 -2.47 -2.02 20.62
N LEU A 363 -3.41 -2.94 20.31
CA LEU A 363 -4.11 -3.01 19.05
C LEU A 363 -5.00 -1.78 18.82
N ILE A 364 -5.75 -1.34 19.83
CA ILE A 364 -6.61 -0.15 19.77
C ILE A 364 -5.77 1.11 19.53
N ILE A 365 -4.69 1.32 20.29
CA ILE A 365 -3.82 2.48 20.16
C ILE A 365 -3.17 2.52 18.78
N SER A 366 -2.69 1.36 18.29
CA SER A 366 -2.15 1.24 16.93
C SER A 366 -3.19 1.57 15.87
N GLY A 367 -4.43 1.08 16.04
CA GLY A 367 -5.54 1.34 15.12
C GLY A 367 -5.99 2.80 15.10
N ILE A 368 -6.06 3.46 16.23
CA ILE A 368 -6.32 4.91 16.33
C ILE A 368 -5.21 5.67 15.59
N GLY A 369 -3.94 5.34 15.87
CA GLY A 369 -2.80 5.95 15.22
C GLY A 369 -2.84 5.82 13.71
N MET A 370 -3.12 4.63 13.21
CA MET A 370 -3.31 4.33 11.79
C MET A 370 -4.46 5.15 11.19
N GLY A 371 -5.59 5.25 11.87
CA GLY A 371 -6.74 6.03 11.44
C GLY A 371 -6.45 7.54 11.33
N MET A 372 -5.68 8.08 12.27
CA MET A 372 -5.24 9.48 12.25
C MET A 372 -4.27 9.80 11.11
N TYR A 373 -3.65 8.78 10.52
CA TYR A 373 -2.71 8.97 9.41
C TYR A 373 -3.42 9.08 8.06
N PHE A 374 -4.34 8.18 7.69
CA PHE A 374 -4.78 7.99 6.30
C PHE A 374 -5.36 9.24 5.63
N ALA A 375 -6.43 9.82 6.18
CA ALA A 375 -7.11 10.95 5.54
C ALA A 375 -6.25 12.23 5.53
N PRO A 376 -5.59 12.62 6.64
CA PRO A 376 -4.71 13.78 6.65
C PRO A 376 -3.48 13.61 5.75
N ALA A 377 -2.88 12.41 5.68
CA ALA A 377 -1.74 12.14 4.83
C ALA A 377 -2.07 12.31 3.34
N ALA A 378 -3.21 11.76 2.88
CA ALA A 378 -3.67 11.95 1.51
C ALA A 378 -3.86 13.44 1.17
N SER A 379 -4.46 14.22 2.08
CA SER A 379 -4.61 15.67 1.93
C SER A 379 -3.25 16.40 1.86
N LEU A 380 -2.30 16.01 2.70
CA LEU A 380 -0.95 16.59 2.70
C LEU A 380 -0.18 16.28 1.42
N VAL A 381 -0.25 15.06 0.89
CA VAL A 381 0.35 14.69 -0.40
C VAL A 381 -0.20 15.58 -1.51
N MET A 382 -1.54 15.67 -1.63
CA MET A 382 -2.18 16.46 -2.68
C MET A 382 -1.88 17.94 -2.57
N SER A 383 -1.80 18.48 -1.35
CA SER A 383 -1.53 19.88 -1.11
C SER A 383 -0.05 20.28 -1.15
N SER A 384 0.86 19.32 -1.23
CA SER A 384 2.32 19.54 -1.30
C SER A 384 2.83 19.84 -2.71
N VAL A 385 1.98 19.66 -3.73
CA VAL A 385 2.31 19.80 -5.15
C VAL A 385 1.27 20.64 -5.88
N ARG A 386 1.60 21.09 -7.10
CA ARG A 386 0.66 21.83 -7.95
C ARG A 386 -0.49 20.92 -8.41
N PRO A 387 -1.70 21.45 -8.69
CA PRO A 387 -2.86 20.67 -9.13
C PRO A 387 -2.57 19.74 -10.33
N ALA A 388 -1.76 20.18 -11.28
CA ALA A 388 -1.38 19.37 -12.44
C ALA A 388 -0.49 18.16 -12.10
N GLU A 389 0.16 18.14 -10.93
CA GLU A 389 1.09 17.12 -10.48
C GLU A 389 0.48 16.16 -9.44
N GLN A 390 -0.75 16.42 -8.98
CA GLN A 390 -1.40 15.63 -7.92
C GLN A 390 -1.52 14.14 -8.26
N GLY A 391 -1.75 13.80 -9.53
CA GLY A 391 -1.80 12.41 -9.98
C GLY A 391 -0.47 11.69 -9.80
N ILE A 392 0.64 12.33 -10.21
CA ILE A 392 1.99 11.80 -10.04
C ILE A 392 2.36 11.70 -8.56
N ALA A 393 2.02 12.72 -7.77
CA ALA A 393 2.29 12.74 -6.33
C ALA A 393 1.55 11.63 -5.59
N SER A 394 0.29 11.38 -5.92
CA SER A 394 -0.51 10.28 -5.36
C SER A 394 0.05 8.92 -5.76
N GLY A 395 0.41 8.74 -7.04
CA GLY A 395 1.05 7.53 -7.53
C GLY A 395 2.38 7.25 -6.82
N ALA A 396 3.23 8.27 -6.66
CA ALA A 396 4.49 8.16 -5.94
C ALA A 396 4.28 7.77 -4.46
N ASN A 397 3.31 8.41 -3.79
CA ASN A 397 2.99 8.07 -2.40
C ASN A 397 2.50 6.62 -2.26
N ASN A 398 1.60 6.16 -3.14
CA ASN A 398 1.14 4.77 -3.13
C ASN A 398 2.28 3.79 -3.40
N ALA A 399 3.15 4.06 -4.39
CA ALA A 399 4.31 3.22 -4.66
C ALA A 399 5.26 3.13 -3.45
N LEU A 400 5.53 4.25 -2.77
CA LEU A 400 6.38 4.29 -1.56
C LEU A 400 5.74 3.55 -0.37
N ARG A 401 4.41 3.57 -0.25
CA ARG A 401 3.68 2.78 0.76
C ARG A 401 3.87 1.29 0.53
N GLU A 402 3.70 0.82 -0.71
CA GLU A 402 3.89 -0.59 -1.07
C GLU A 402 5.36 -1.03 -0.91
N VAL A 403 6.31 -0.19 -1.34
CA VAL A 403 7.74 -0.42 -1.08
C VAL A 403 8.02 -0.54 0.42
N GLY A 404 7.42 0.36 1.23
CA GLY A 404 7.50 0.27 2.68
C GLY A 404 6.99 -1.06 3.21
N GLY A 405 5.83 -1.53 2.71
CA GLY A 405 5.25 -2.82 3.08
C GLY A 405 6.17 -4.00 2.75
N ALA A 406 6.69 -4.06 1.52
CA ALA A 406 7.61 -5.13 1.11
C ALA A 406 8.92 -5.14 1.94
N LEU A 407 9.52 -3.96 2.15
CA LEU A 407 10.70 -3.84 3.01
C LEU A 407 10.39 -4.19 4.47
N GLY A 408 9.17 -3.87 4.94
CA GLY A 408 8.74 -4.20 6.29
C GLY A 408 8.69 -5.70 6.54
N VAL A 409 8.07 -6.46 5.64
CA VAL A 409 8.02 -7.92 5.73
C VAL A 409 9.43 -8.50 5.68
N ALA A 410 10.28 -8.06 4.72
CA ALA A 410 11.64 -8.57 4.56
C ALA A 410 12.56 -8.22 5.76
N ILE A 411 12.52 -6.97 6.26
CA ILE A 411 13.38 -6.54 7.37
C ILE A 411 12.94 -7.19 8.69
N LEU A 412 11.64 -7.15 9.01
CA LEU A 412 11.16 -7.71 10.26
C LEU A 412 11.24 -9.24 10.27
N GLY A 413 11.02 -9.88 9.10
CA GLY A 413 11.23 -11.31 8.92
C GLY A 413 12.70 -11.72 9.08
N ALA A 414 13.63 -10.96 8.48
CA ALA A 414 15.06 -11.19 8.65
C ALA A 414 15.52 -11.06 10.11
N VAL A 415 14.97 -10.08 10.85
CA VAL A 415 15.26 -9.93 12.30
C VAL A 415 14.65 -11.08 13.09
N PHE A 416 13.42 -11.48 12.79
CA PHE A 416 12.76 -12.62 13.40
C PHE A 416 13.59 -13.90 13.21
N ALA A 417 14.00 -14.20 11.98
CA ALA A 417 14.79 -15.40 11.67
C ALA A 417 16.20 -15.40 12.28
N ALA A 418 16.76 -14.20 12.53
CA ALA A 418 18.08 -14.09 13.15
C ALA A 418 18.09 -14.37 14.66
N GLN A 419 16.96 -14.20 15.36
CA GLN A 419 16.88 -14.24 16.82
C GLN A 419 15.85 -15.25 17.35
N GLY A 420 15.04 -15.83 16.48
CA GLY A 420 13.98 -16.77 16.83
C GLY A 420 13.71 -17.80 15.75
N GLY A 421 12.54 -18.42 15.83
CA GLY A 421 12.14 -19.48 14.91
C GLY A 421 10.73 -19.99 15.21
N TYR A 422 10.40 -21.12 14.59
CA TYR A 422 9.10 -21.76 14.73
C TYR A 422 9.14 -23.02 15.62
N GLU A 423 10.27 -23.29 16.27
CA GLU A 423 10.49 -24.54 17.04
C GLU A 423 9.65 -24.57 18.33
N SER A 424 9.39 -23.41 18.90
CA SER A 424 8.56 -23.26 20.12
C SER A 424 7.92 -21.89 20.20
N GLY A 425 6.92 -21.73 21.08
CA GLY A 425 6.31 -20.43 21.36
C GLY A 425 7.31 -19.41 21.89
N ASP A 426 8.24 -19.83 22.75
CA ASP A 426 9.30 -18.96 23.29
C ASP A 426 10.26 -18.52 22.17
N ALA A 427 10.74 -19.44 21.33
CA ALA A 427 11.59 -19.09 20.18
C ALA A 427 10.89 -18.13 19.22
N PHE A 428 9.58 -18.29 19.01
CA PHE A 428 8.81 -17.37 18.19
C PHE A 428 8.74 -15.96 18.80
N VAL A 429 8.53 -15.86 20.12
CA VAL A 429 8.49 -14.58 20.84
C VAL A 429 9.87 -13.93 20.84
N ASP A 430 10.94 -14.69 21.07
CA ASP A 430 12.33 -14.18 21.06
C ASP A 430 12.69 -13.50 19.72
N GLY A 431 12.22 -14.03 18.59
CA GLY A 431 12.38 -13.41 17.28
C GLY A 431 11.42 -12.24 17.03
N THR A 432 10.19 -12.34 17.55
CA THR A 432 9.14 -11.34 17.28
C THR A 432 9.35 -10.04 18.06
N VAL A 433 9.78 -10.10 19.30
CA VAL A 433 9.99 -8.91 20.16
C VAL A 433 10.96 -7.91 19.53
N PRO A 434 12.21 -8.29 19.13
CA PRO A 434 13.11 -7.33 18.48
C PRO A 434 12.59 -6.83 17.14
N ALA A 435 11.89 -7.68 16.37
CA ALA A 435 11.26 -7.25 15.12
C ALA A 435 10.19 -6.16 15.36
N LEU A 436 9.32 -6.34 16.37
CA LEU A 436 8.31 -5.35 16.74
C LEU A 436 8.94 -4.04 17.24
N TRP A 437 10.07 -4.09 17.97
CA TRP A 437 10.79 -2.88 18.37
C TRP A 437 11.35 -2.12 17.16
N ILE A 438 11.85 -2.82 16.15
CA ILE A 438 12.30 -2.20 14.89
C ILE A 438 11.09 -1.59 14.15
N GLY A 439 9.96 -2.29 14.06
CA GLY A 439 8.73 -1.79 13.49
C GLY A 439 8.22 -0.53 14.22
N SER A 440 8.20 -0.56 15.56
CA SER A 440 7.85 0.60 16.40
C SER A 440 8.81 1.77 16.16
N GLY A 441 10.12 1.51 16.12
CA GLY A 441 11.15 2.52 15.84
C GLY A 441 10.98 3.16 14.45
N ALA A 442 10.66 2.36 13.43
CA ALA A 442 10.38 2.85 12.09
C ALA A 442 9.17 3.80 12.08
N VAL A 443 8.08 3.43 12.76
CA VAL A 443 6.89 4.29 12.88
C VAL A 443 7.15 5.53 13.74
N ALA A 444 7.97 5.43 14.78
CA ALA A 444 8.41 6.58 15.56
C ALA A 444 9.24 7.56 14.70
N LEU A 445 10.14 7.02 13.87
CA LEU A 445 10.89 7.82 12.90
C LEU A 445 9.94 8.46 11.85
N ALA A 446 8.88 7.75 11.43
CA ALA A 446 7.84 8.32 10.58
C ALA A 446 7.16 9.52 11.23
N ALA A 447 6.86 9.46 12.54
CA ALA A 447 6.32 10.60 13.29
C ALA A 447 7.28 11.81 13.26
N LEU A 448 8.58 11.57 13.42
CA LEU A 448 9.60 12.63 13.33
C LEU A 448 9.70 13.22 11.92
N THR A 449 9.66 12.39 10.86
CA THR A 449 9.65 12.90 9.48
C THR A 449 8.39 13.71 9.16
N ALA A 450 7.25 13.38 9.75
CA ALA A 450 6.04 14.17 9.62
C ALA A 450 6.20 15.59 10.21
N LEU A 451 7.10 15.80 11.17
CA LEU A 451 7.42 17.11 11.71
C LEU A 451 8.19 18.02 10.72
N LEU A 452 8.80 17.45 9.67
CA LEU A 452 9.45 18.22 8.59
C LEU A 452 8.39 18.93 7.70
N ILE A 453 7.14 18.52 7.75
CA ILE A 453 6.05 19.12 7.00
C ILE A 453 5.81 20.54 7.53
N PRO A 454 5.79 21.58 6.69
CA PRO A 454 5.54 22.95 7.13
C PRO A 454 4.18 23.10 7.79
N GLY A 455 4.12 23.78 8.94
CA GLY A 455 2.86 24.07 9.64
C GLY A 455 1.99 25.08 8.88
N ARG A 456 0.69 25.14 9.24
CA ARG A 456 -0.30 26.01 8.59
C ARG A 456 0.09 27.51 8.58
N ARG A 457 0.87 28.01 9.55
CA ARG A 457 1.29 29.40 9.62
C ARG A 457 2.29 29.82 8.51
N ALA A 458 3.07 28.88 7.96
CA ALA A 458 3.98 29.15 6.84
C ALA A 458 3.28 29.34 5.49
N ARG A 459 2.00 28.97 5.37
CA ARG A 459 1.17 29.16 4.14
C ARG A 459 0.50 30.53 4.04
N GLY A 460 0.48 31.32 5.10
CA GLY A 460 -0.23 32.61 5.17
C GLY A 460 0.53 33.82 4.64
N THR A 461 1.76 33.68 4.17
CA THR A 461 2.60 34.80 3.71
C THR A 461 3.18 34.62 2.31
N ALA A 462 2.40 34.10 1.37
CA ALA A 462 2.62 34.44 -0.01
C ALA A 462 2.02 35.84 -0.21
N PRO A 463 2.76 36.85 -0.61
CA PRO A 463 2.20 38.19 -0.83
C PRO A 463 1.19 38.10 -1.97
N ALA A 464 -0.05 38.54 -1.69
CA ALA A 464 -1.15 38.68 -2.66
C ALA A 464 -0.87 39.75 -3.72
N GLY A 465 0.38 39.96 -4.09
CA GLY A 465 0.83 41.08 -4.94
C GLY A 465 1.41 40.71 -6.30
N GLU A 466 1.84 39.47 -6.53
CA GLU A 466 2.51 39.16 -7.81
C GLU A 466 1.57 38.57 -8.88
N GLY A 467 0.49 37.90 -8.50
CA GLY A 467 -0.50 37.39 -9.47
C GLY A 467 -1.37 38.47 -10.14
N ALA A 468 -1.42 39.65 -9.55
CA ALA A 468 -2.21 40.75 -10.11
C ALA A 468 -1.45 41.62 -11.16
N LYS A 469 -0.11 41.47 -11.25
CA LYS A 469 0.67 42.19 -12.26
C LYS A 469 0.78 41.41 -13.57
N GLU A 470 0.84 40.08 -13.56
CA GLU A 470 0.86 39.28 -14.79
C GLU A 470 -0.48 39.23 -15.53
N ALA A 471 -1.61 39.41 -14.84
CA ALA A 471 -2.93 39.41 -15.48
C ALA A 471 -3.22 40.72 -16.23
N LYS A 472 -2.47 41.81 -16.03
CA LYS A 472 -2.65 43.09 -16.73
C LYS A 472 -1.76 43.24 -17.97
N GLU A 473 -0.81 42.37 -18.20
CA GLU A 473 0.10 42.46 -19.34
C GLU A 473 -0.32 41.62 -20.56
N TYR A 474 -1.47 40.90 -20.46
CA TYR A 474 -2.05 40.12 -21.55
C TYR A 474 -3.44 40.63 -21.94
N GLU A 475 -3.54 41.91 -22.30
CA GLU A 475 -4.70 42.43 -23.05
C GLU A 475 -4.28 42.50 -24.52
N PRO A 476 -4.82 41.67 -25.43
CA PRO A 476 -4.50 41.79 -26.84
C PRO A 476 -5.12 43.07 -27.39
N ALA A 477 -4.28 43.94 -27.94
CA ALA A 477 -4.70 45.13 -28.67
C ALA A 477 -5.66 44.72 -29.78
N ALA A 478 -6.91 45.16 -29.65
CA ALA A 478 -7.89 45.07 -30.71
C ALA A 478 -7.52 46.07 -31.84
N ALA A 479 -7.27 45.57 -33.03
CA ALA A 479 -7.41 46.25 -34.31
C ALA A 479 -7.86 45.25 -35.36
#